data_7e44c0e18ea187e9194b91120148c16c
#
_entry.id   7e44c0e18ea187e9194b91120148c16c
#
_cell.length_a   1.000
_cell.length_b   1.000
_cell.length_c   1.000
_cell.angle_alpha   90.00
_cell.angle_beta   90.00
_cell.angle_gamma   90.00
#
_symmetry.space_group_name_H-M   'P 1'
#
loop_
_entity.id
_entity.type
_entity.pdbx_description
1 polymer ?
#
loop_
_entity_poly.entity_id
_entity_poly.type
_entity_poly.pdbx_seq_one_letter_code
_entity_poly.pdbx_strand_id
1 'polypeptide(L)'
;MQILEHGQENKRLLLFFPCTAEPVWAFEGAMRLLSQKWRSFQVIYDGHQPENPGDFISVEQTVDEVTAYLKKRGVTRLDAAYGCSLGGACLTRLLALGELPVERAIIDGGITPYRFPYLLRRLVLLRDVLGFKIVAKSRRVLEAAFPPERFTLPGHDAREEYDAIAAYLKTYSAQTIRNVFWSGNNYALPHPPAPIAAEIVYWYGDEEKKDRRGNIRFIKHYFPQARIHGIPKMAHAELVMIYPEEFCRYFDKFMCR
;
A
#
# COMPACT_ATOMS: atom_id res chain seq x y z
N MET A 1 15.12 -4.72 -1.16
CA MET A 1 13.82 -5.00 -0.53
C MET A 1 13.96 -6.04 0.57
N GLN A 2 13.17 -5.94 1.64
CA GLN A 2 13.07 -6.96 2.70
C GLN A 2 11.63 -7.44 2.80
N ILE A 3 11.45 -8.65 3.36
CA ILE A 3 10.12 -9.20 3.66
C ILE A 3 10.13 -9.70 5.10
N LEU A 4 9.20 -9.20 5.92
CA LEU A 4 8.94 -9.73 7.24
C LEU A 4 7.88 -10.83 7.15
N GLU A 5 8.15 -11.95 7.79
CA GLU A 5 7.20 -13.06 7.88
C GLU A 5 6.58 -13.10 9.28
N HIS A 6 5.25 -13.18 9.32
CA HIS A 6 4.46 -13.30 10.54
C HIS A 6 3.57 -14.55 10.45
N GLY A 7 3.28 -15.19 11.60
CA GLY A 7 2.38 -16.34 11.66
C GLY A 7 2.85 -17.53 10.82
N GLN A 8 4.13 -17.87 10.91
CA GLN A 8 4.77 -18.91 10.07
C GLN A 8 4.13 -20.30 10.20
N GLU A 9 3.45 -20.56 11.31
CA GLU A 9 2.72 -21.80 11.61
C GLU A 9 1.44 -21.95 10.78
N ASN A 10 0.92 -20.88 10.20
CA ASN A 10 -0.32 -20.89 9.44
C ASN A 10 -0.10 -21.39 8.00
N LYS A 11 -1.12 -22.04 7.46
CA LYS A 11 -1.09 -22.58 6.10
C LYS A 11 -1.58 -21.59 5.04
N ARG A 12 -2.47 -20.65 5.43
CA ARG A 12 -3.02 -19.65 4.51
C ARG A 12 -2.01 -18.54 4.28
N LEU A 13 -1.73 -18.23 3.03
CA LEU A 13 -0.67 -17.29 2.64
C LEU A 13 -1.26 -15.93 2.29
N LEU A 14 -0.77 -14.88 2.95
CA LEU A 14 -1.12 -13.50 2.71
C LEU A 14 0.12 -12.68 2.29
N LEU A 15 0.05 -12.01 1.15
CA LEU A 15 1.02 -10.97 0.78
C LEU A 15 0.47 -9.60 1.18
N PHE A 16 1.28 -8.83 1.91
CA PHE A 16 0.91 -7.50 2.40
C PHE A 16 1.88 -6.43 1.88
N PHE A 17 1.36 -5.55 1.01
CA PHE A 17 2.05 -4.37 0.53
C PHE A 17 1.57 -3.13 1.31
N PRO A 18 2.39 -2.54 2.19
CA PRO A 18 2.01 -1.34 2.93
C PRO A 18 1.93 -0.11 2.03
N CYS A 19 1.41 1.00 2.55
CA CYS A 19 1.54 2.29 1.90
C CYS A 19 2.96 2.86 2.04
N THR A 20 3.26 3.92 1.29
CA THR A 20 4.50 4.70 1.46
C THR A 20 4.33 5.73 2.58
N ALA A 21 5.43 6.25 3.07
CA ALA A 21 5.51 7.28 4.10
C ALA A 21 5.02 6.86 5.51
N GLU A 22 4.78 5.57 5.71
CA GLU A 22 4.42 5.00 7.00
C GLU A 22 5.49 4.02 7.48
N PRO A 23 5.93 4.11 8.73
CA PRO A 23 6.89 3.17 9.29
C PRO A 23 6.26 1.79 9.48
N VAL A 24 7.12 0.75 9.56
CA VAL A 24 6.65 -0.65 9.70
C VAL A 24 5.74 -0.84 10.92
N TRP A 25 6.06 -0.17 12.04
CA TRP A 25 5.29 -0.28 13.27
C TRP A 25 3.85 0.28 13.15
N ALA A 26 3.57 1.16 12.18
CA ALA A 26 2.20 1.64 11.93
C ALA A 26 1.21 0.52 11.55
N PHE A 27 1.71 -0.61 11.08
CA PHE A 27 0.90 -1.77 10.69
C PHE A 27 0.93 -2.91 11.72
N GLU A 28 1.62 -2.72 12.85
CA GLU A 28 1.87 -3.78 13.81
C GLU A 28 0.57 -4.35 14.41
N GLY A 29 -0.40 -3.47 14.70
CA GLY A 29 -1.73 -3.88 15.16
C GLY A 29 -2.43 -4.81 14.18
N ALA A 30 -2.48 -4.44 12.90
CA ALA A 30 -3.10 -5.27 11.86
C ALA A 30 -2.32 -6.57 11.63
N MET A 31 -0.98 -6.51 11.56
CA MET A 31 -0.14 -7.69 11.36
C MET A 31 -0.24 -8.68 12.50
N ARG A 32 -0.28 -8.22 13.76
CA ARG A 32 -0.48 -9.06 14.95
C ARG A 32 -1.80 -9.83 14.90
N LEU A 33 -2.89 -9.19 14.47
CA LEU A 33 -4.18 -9.85 14.35
C LEU A 33 -4.26 -10.80 13.15
N LEU A 34 -3.73 -10.39 12.00
CA LEU A 34 -3.68 -11.24 10.80
C LEU A 34 -2.83 -12.49 11.03
N SER A 35 -1.70 -12.38 11.75
CA SER A 35 -0.79 -13.49 12.01
C SER A 35 -1.40 -14.63 12.85
N GLN A 36 -2.54 -14.40 13.48
CA GLN A 36 -3.29 -15.47 14.18
C GLN A 36 -3.90 -16.49 13.21
N LYS A 37 -4.13 -16.11 11.95
CA LYS A 37 -4.80 -16.95 10.94
C LYS A 37 -4.03 -17.09 9.64
N TRP A 38 -3.06 -16.20 9.40
CA TRP A 38 -2.35 -16.08 8.13
C TRP A 38 -0.85 -16.14 8.32
N ARG A 39 -0.17 -16.87 7.47
CA ARG A 39 1.27 -16.67 7.23
C ARG A 39 1.42 -15.48 6.29
N SER A 40 1.82 -14.35 6.85
CA SER A 40 1.83 -13.07 6.15
C SER A 40 3.26 -12.69 5.73
N PHE A 41 3.40 -12.25 4.49
CA PHE A 41 4.62 -11.70 3.92
C PHE A 41 4.46 -10.19 3.80
N GLN A 42 4.94 -9.43 4.78
CA GLN A 42 4.90 -7.98 4.79
C GLN A 42 6.11 -7.42 4.06
N VAL A 43 5.87 -6.69 2.98
CA VAL A 43 6.93 -6.08 2.16
C VAL A 43 7.47 -4.82 2.85
N ILE A 44 8.80 -4.69 2.88
CA ILE A 44 9.51 -3.46 3.25
C ILE A 44 10.25 -2.97 2.00
N TYR A 45 9.81 -1.84 1.49
CA TYR A 45 10.43 -1.24 0.31
C TYR A 45 11.83 -0.71 0.60
N ASP A 46 12.73 -0.77 -0.37
CA ASP A 46 14.02 -0.10 -0.28
C ASP A 46 13.84 1.41 -0.06
N GLY A 47 14.70 1.99 0.76
CA GLY A 47 14.65 3.42 1.09
C GLY A 47 13.46 3.85 1.95
N HIS A 48 12.67 2.91 2.49
CA HIS A 48 11.54 3.19 3.38
C HIS A 48 11.87 2.94 4.86
N GLN A 49 13.00 2.33 5.15
CA GLN A 49 13.44 2.11 6.52
C GLN A 49 14.91 2.46 6.65
N PRO A 50 15.35 3.08 7.77
CA PRO A 50 16.76 3.41 7.99
C PRO A 50 17.67 2.17 7.93
N GLU A 51 17.16 1.02 8.37
CA GLU A 51 17.88 -0.26 8.41
C GLU A 51 17.93 -0.96 7.03
N ASN A 52 17.15 -0.50 6.08
CA ASN A 52 17.13 -0.99 4.70
C ASN A 52 17.63 0.11 3.74
N PRO A 53 18.95 0.36 3.72
CA PRO A 53 19.53 1.41 2.89
C PRO A 53 19.37 1.09 1.41
N GLY A 54 19.33 2.12 0.62
CA GLY A 54 19.09 2.07 -0.82
C GLY A 54 17.97 3.02 -1.19
N ASP A 55 17.63 3.05 -2.45
CA ASP A 55 16.52 3.85 -2.95
C ASP A 55 15.40 2.95 -3.44
N PHE A 56 14.17 3.32 -3.18
CA PHE A 56 13.03 2.78 -3.93
C PHE A 56 13.23 3.09 -5.41
N ILE A 57 13.19 2.08 -6.25
CA ILE A 57 13.42 2.25 -7.69
C ILE A 57 12.09 2.37 -8.42
N SER A 58 11.25 1.33 -8.37
CA SER A 58 9.95 1.35 -9.06
C SER A 58 8.99 0.27 -8.54
N VAL A 59 7.72 0.44 -8.88
CA VAL A 59 6.67 -0.57 -8.67
C VAL A 59 7.02 -1.86 -9.42
N GLU A 60 7.58 -1.73 -10.63
CA GLU A 60 7.98 -2.87 -11.45
C GLU A 60 9.03 -3.72 -10.75
N GLN A 61 10.14 -3.10 -10.33
CA GLN A 61 11.22 -3.81 -9.64
C GLN A 61 10.72 -4.44 -8.34
N THR A 62 9.93 -3.71 -7.56
CA THR A 62 9.36 -4.24 -6.30
C THR A 62 8.55 -5.51 -6.55
N VAL A 63 7.67 -5.51 -7.57
CA VAL A 63 6.83 -6.67 -7.88
C VAL A 63 7.66 -7.84 -8.39
N ASP A 64 8.65 -7.58 -9.23
CA ASP A 64 9.55 -8.61 -9.76
C ASP A 64 10.37 -9.25 -8.63
N GLU A 65 10.92 -8.46 -7.71
CA GLU A 65 11.68 -8.96 -6.54
C GLU A 65 10.80 -9.75 -5.57
N VAL A 66 9.59 -9.25 -5.25
CA VAL A 66 8.63 -9.97 -4.37
C VAL A 66 8.23 -11.29 -4.99
N THR A 67 7.92 -11.31 -6.28
CA THR A 67 7.55 -12.52 -7.01
C THR A 67 8.69 -13.55 -7.00
N ALA A 68 9.91 -13.11 -7.29
CA ALA A 68 11.10 -13.97 -7.26
C ALA A 68 11.37 -14.52 -5.85
N TYR A 69 11.25 -13.68 -4.82
CA TYR A 69 11.42 -14.10 -3.42
C TYR A 69 10.41 -15.19 -3.04
N LEU A 70 9.13 -14.99 -3.33
CA LEU A 70 8.07 -15.93 -2.99
C LEU A 70 8.23 -17.25 -3.76
N LYS A 71 8.52 -17.20 -5.07
CA LYS A 71 8.80 -18.40 -5.89
C LYS A 71 9.99 -19.19 -5.34
N LYS A 72 11.07 -18.51 -4.92
CA LYS A 72 12.24 -19.16 -4.29
C LYS A 72 11.90 -19.86 -2.98
N ARG A 73 10.89 -19.37 -2.26
CA ARG A 73 10.34 -20.00 -1.04
C ARG A 73 9.34 -21.13 -1.31
N GLY A 74 9.13 -21.51 -2.58
CA GLY A 74 8.17 -22.53 -2.97
C GLY A 74 6.72 -22.06 -2.96
N VAL A 75 6.46 -20.75 -2.85
CA VAL A 75 5.11 -20.20 -2.93
C VAL A 75 4.69 -20.17 -4.40
N THR A 76 3.69 -20.99 -4.75
CA THR A 76 3.15 -21.10 -6.11
C THR A 76 1.83 -20.37 -6.29
N ARG A 77 1.16 -20.02 -5.20
CA ARG A 77 -0.09 -19.24 -5.16
C ARG A 77 -0.21 -18.53 -3.82
N LEU A 78 -1.04 -17.50 -3.78
CA LEU A 78 -1.42 -16.78 -2.57
C LEU A 78 -2.93 -16.94 -2.34
N ASP A 79 -3.34 -17.22 -1.10
CA ASP A 79 -4.76 -17.25 -0.73
C ASP A 79 -5.33 -15.83 -0.64
N ALA A 80 -4.50 -14.88 -0.22
CA ALA A 80 -4.86 -13.46 -0.16
C ALA A 80 -3.70 -12.54 -0.51
N ALA A 81 -4.04 -11.36 -1.02
CA ALA A 81 -3.12 -10.23 -1.12
C ALA A 81 -3.81 -8.92 -0.76
N TYR A 82 -3.12 -8.08 0.00
CA TYR A 82 -3.54 -6.74 0.37
C TYR A 82 -2.51 -5.72 -0.09
N GLY A 83 -2.97 -4.58 -0.60
CA GLY A 83 -2.07 -3.50 -0.97
C GLY A 83 -2.71 -2.13 -0.76
N CYS A 84 -2.08 -1.28 0.05
CA CYS A 84 -2.54 0.06 0.35
C CYS A 84 -1.74 1.10 -0.43
N SER A 85 -2.39 2.09 -1.05
CA SER A 85 -1.74 3.23 -1.70
C SER A 85 -0.69 2.80 -2.76
N LEU A 86 0.60 3.05 -2.51
CA LEU A 86 1.72 2.51 -3.30
C LEU A 86 1.68 0.98 -3.36
N GLY A 87 1.35 0.34 -2.23
CA GLY A 87 1.16 -1.11 -2.18
C GLY A 87 0.00 -1.57 -3.06
N GLY A 88 -1.04 -0.75 -3.20
CA GLY A 88 -2.12 -1.00 -4.15
C GLY A 88 -1.67 -0.92 -5.62
N ALA A 89 -0.68 -0.07 -5.94
CA ALA A 89 -0.04 -0.05 -7.26
C ALA A 89 0.75 -1.34 -7.51
N CYS A 90 1.54 -1.78 -6.52
CA CYS A 90 2.28 -3.05 -6.58
C CYS A 90 1.33 -4.24 -6.77
N LEU A 91 0.26 -4.29 -5.98
CA LEU A 91 -0.73 -5.37 -6.09
C LEU A 91 -1.47 -5.34 -7.43
N THR A 92 -1.84 -4.16 -7.94
CA THR A 92 -2.45 -4.01 -9.26
C THR A 92 -1.55 -4.58 -10.36
N ARG A 93 -0.25 -4.30 -10.30
CA ARG A 93 0.72 -4.84 -11.25
C ARG A 93 0.91 -6.36 -11.08
N LEU A 94 1.05 -6.86 -9.86
CA LEU A 94 1.18 -8.29 -9.58
C LEU A 94 0.01 -9.08 -10.17
N LEU A 95 -1.22 -8.62 -9.93
CA LEU A 95 -2.44 -9.22 -10.48
C LEU A 95 -2.45 -9.19 -12.01
N ALA A 96 -2.04 -8.06 -12.61
CA ALA A 96 -2.04 -7.88 -14.05
C ALA A 96 -1.03 -8.78 -14.78
N LEU A 97 0.12 -9.07 -14.16
CA LEU A 97 1.13 -9.99 -14.70
C LEU A 97 0.69 -11.46 -14.62
N GLY A 98 -0.07 -11.83 -13.60
CA GLY A 98 -0.56 -13.21 -13.41
C GLY A 98 0.53 -14.23 -13.12
N GLU A 99 1.76 -13.81 -12.86
CA GLU A 99 2.91 -14.70 -12.63
C GLU A 99 2.85 -15.46 -11.29
N LEU A 100 2.14 -14.91 -10.34
CA LEU A 100 1.85 -15.51 -9.04
C LEU A 100 0.34 -15.43 -8.82
N PRO A 101 -0.39 -16.55 -8.97
CA PRO A 101 -1.83 -16.57 -8.78
C PRO A 101 -2.24 -16.11 -7.37
N VAL A 102 -3.25 -15.26 -7.30
CA VAL A 102 -3.88 -14.78 -6.07
C VAL A 102 -5.34 -15.16 -6.09
N GLU A 103 -5.84 -15.74 -5.00
CA GLU A 103 -7.27 -16.10 -4.91
C GLU A 103 -8.14 -14.87 -4.63
N ARG A 104 -7.76 -14.06 -3.66
CA ARG A 104 -8.48 -12.84 -3.26
C ARG A 104 -7.55 -11.66 -3.05
N ALA A 105 -7.93 -10.52 -3.58
CA ALA A 105 -7.12 -9.31 -3.54
C ALA A 105 -7.91 -8.10 -3.06
N ILE A 106 -7.32 -7.36 -2.13
CA ILE A 106 -7.83 -6.08 -1.62
C ILE A 106 -6.87 -4.98 -2.04
N ILE A 107 -7.32 -4.10 -2.93
CA ILE A 107 -6.59 -2.89 -3.32
C ILE A 107 -7.20 -1.72 -2.53
N ASP A 108 -6.48 -1.23 -1.51
CA ASP A 108 -6.98 -0.21 -0.59
C ASP A 108 -6.42 1.17 -0.94
N GLY A 109 -7.27 2.06 -1.44
CA GLY A 109 -6.87 3.39 -1.91
C GLY A 109 -5.73 3.36 -2.93
N GLY A 110 -5.60 2.24 -3.66
CA GLY A 110 -4.45 1.97 -4.53
C GLY A 110 -4.30 2.98 -5.66
N ILE A 111 -3.06 3.40 -5.87
CA ILE A 111 -2.68 4.33 -6.94
C ILE A 111 -2.70 3.59 -8.27
N THR A 112 -3.19 4.25 -9.31
CA THR A 112 -3.22 3.71 -10.68
C THR A 112 -2.50 4.64 -11.66
N PRO A 113 -1.96 4.13 -12.78
CA PRO A 113 -1.21 4.96 -13.71
C PRO A 113 -2.03 6.11 -14.28
N TYR A 114 -1.43 7.31 -14.33
CA TYR A 114 -2.05 8.46 -14.99
C TYR A 114 -2.02 8.34 -16.51
N ARG A 115 -3.14 8.72 -17.15
CA ARG A 115 -3.25 8.84 -18.60
C ARG A 115 -3.07 10.29 -19.06
N PHE A 116 -2.13 11.02 -18.42
CA PHE A 116 -1.87 12.40 -18.75
C PHE A 116 -0.70 12.56 -19.74
N PRO A 117 -0.67 13.65 -20.53
CA PRO A 117 0.51 14.03 -21.30
C PRO A 117 1.75 14.15 -20.42
N TYR A 118 2.93 13.89 -20.97
CA TYR A 118 4.19 13.85 -20.23
C TYR A 118 4.45 15.09 -19.36
N LEU A 119 4.25 16.29 -19.90
CA LEU A 119 4.45 17.54 -19.14
C LEU A 119 3.55 17.63 -17.91
N LEU A 120 2.28 17.25 -18.03
CA LEU A 120 1.35 17.26 -16.91
C LEU A 120 1.77 16.24 -15.83
N ARG A 121 2.23 15.05 -16.22
CA ARG A 121 2.80 14.07 -15.27
C ARG A 121 4.00 14.63 -14.51
N ARG A 122 4.86 15.42 -15.17
CA ARG A 122 6.01 16.09 -14.52
C ARG A 122 5.57 17.17 -13.54
N LEU A 123 4.52 17.92 -13.84
CA LEU A 123 3.95 18.91 -12.93
C LEU A 123 3.33 18.25 -11.70
N VAL A 124 2.60 17.15 -11.90
CA VAL A 124 2.05 16.35 -10.77
C VAL A 124 3.18 15.82 -9.90
N LEU A 125 4.23 15.25 -10.48
CA LEU A 125 5.40 14.80 -9.74
C LEU A 125 6.03 15.93 -8.90
N LEU A 126 6.20 17.11 -9.49
CA LEU A 126 6.77 18.26 -8.78
C LEU A 126 5.90 18.64 -7.57
N ARG A 127 4.57 18.72 -7.77
CA ARG A 127 3.60 18.97 -6.69
C ARG A 127 3.76 17.97 -5.56
N ASP A 128 3.78 16.68 -5.88
CA ASP A 128 3.80 15.59 -4.89
C ASP A 128 5.12 15.55 -4.12
N VAL A 129 6.24 15.73 -4.80
CA VAL A 129 7.58 15.81 -4.18
C VAL A 129 7.69 17.03 -3.27
N LEU A 130 7.18 18.19 -3.69
CA LEU A 130 7.17 19.40 -2.86
C LEU A 130 6.25 19.22 -1.64
N GLY A 131 5.05 18.67 -1.84
CA GLY A 131 4.11 18.37 -0.76
C GLY A 131 4.74 17.45 0.30
N PHE A 132 5.34 16.33 -0.12
CA PHE A 132 6.04 15.44 0.79
C PHE A 132 7.14 16.16 1.57
N LYS A 133 7.99 16.93 0.90
CA LYS A 133 9.08 17.67 1.55
C LYS A 133 8.58 18.71 2.55
N ILE A 134 7.45 19.34 2.30
CA ILE A 134 6.85 20.30 3.24
C ILE A 134 6.34 19.56 4.48
N VAL A 135 5.63 18.47 4.32
CA VAL A 135 5.15 17.62 5.42
C VAL A 135 6.33 17.08 6.25
N ALA A 136 7.35 16.52 5.60
CA ALA A 136 8.52 15.97 6.27
C ALA A 136 9.36 17.01 7.03
N LYS A 137 9.32 18.29 6.63
CA LYS A 137 10.09 19.37 7.27
C LYS A 137 9.34 20.09 8.39
N SER A 138 8.02 20.01 8.41
CA SER A 138 7.21 20.81 9.33
C SER A 138 6.20 19.95 10.09
N ARG A 139 6.46 19.75 11.39
CA ARG A 139 5.54 19.07 12.28
C ARG A 139 4.13 19.69 12.26
N ARG A 140 4.03 21.02 12.23
CA ARG A 140 2.73 21.70 12.15
C ARG A 140 1.95 21.32 10.89
N VAL A 141 2.65 21.16 9.76
CA VAL A 141 2.00 20.75 8.51
C VAL A 141 1.63 19.27 8.57
N LEU A 142 2.47 18.42 9.16
CA LEU A 142 2.16 17.01 9.40
C LEU A 142 0.90 16.87 10.26
N GLU A 143 0.84 17.55 11.39
CA GLU A 143 -0.33 17.53 12.30
C GLU A 143 -1.59 18.13 11.66
N ALA A 144 -1.44 19.14 10.80
CA ALA A 144 -2.58 19.70 10.06
C ALA A 144 -3.11 18.77 8.97
N ALA A 145 -2.22 17.98 8.33
CA ALA A 145 -2.60 17.00 7.32
C ALA A 145 -3.17 15.72 7.95
N PHE A 146 -2.64 15.33 9.09
CA PHE A 146 -3.01 14.15 9.87
C PHE A 146 -3.21 14.59 11.33
N PRO A 147 -4.42 14.99 11.75
CA PRO A 147 -4.69 15.44 13.11
C PRO A 147 -4.38 14.35 14.14
N PRO A 148 -3.55 14.63 15.18
CA PRO A 148 -3.13 13.62 16.16
C PRO A 148 -4.30 12.95 16.89
N GLU A 149 -5.40 13.66 17.13
CA GLU A 149 -6.59 13.14 17.79
C GLU A 149 -7.25 11.99 17.00
N ARG A 150 -6.94 11.90 15.72
CA ARG A 150 -7.51 10.90 14.81
C ARG A 150 -6.50 9.86 14.35
N PHE A 151 -5.24 10.26 14.15
CA PHE A 151 -4.23 9.44 13.49
C PHE A 151 -3.12 8.93 14.44
N THR A 152 -3.27 9.10 15.75
CA THR A 152 -2.39 8.44 16.71
C THR A 152 -2.81 6.99 16.87
N LEU A 153 -1.84 6.08 16.83
CA LEU A 153 -2.09 4.64 17.00
C LEU A 153 -2.65 4.33 18.41
N PRO A 154 -3.53 3.36 18.52
CA PRO A 154 -4.08 2.98 19.81
C PRO A 154 -3.00 2.63 20.83
N GLY A 155 -3.03 3.31 21.98
CA GLY A 155 -2.08 3.10 23.08
C GLY A 155 -0.77 3.87 22.96
N HIS A 156 -0.57 4.66 21.91
CA HIS A 156 0.62 5.50 21.73
C HIS A 156 0.43 6.90 22.33
N ASP A 157 1.52 7.52 22.78
CA ASP A 157 1.55 8.96 23.05
C ASP A 157 1.66 9.73 21.74
N ALA A 158 0.72 10.63 21.51
CA ALA A 158 0.63 11.37 20.24
C ALA A 158 1.88 12.22 19.95
N ARG A 159 2.51 12.78 20.99
CA ARG A 159 3.70 13.62 20.82
C ARG A 159 4.90 12.78 20.40
N GLU A 160 5.13 11.66 21.10
CA GLU A 160 6.24 10.75 20.82
C GLU A 160 6.08 10.10 19.45
N GLU A 161 4.87 9.68 19.09
CA GLU A 161 4.59 9.09 17.80
C GLU A 161 4.84 10.07 16.66
N TYR A 162 4.36 11.30 16.76
CA TYR A 162 4.58 12.30 15.72
C TYR A 162 6.02 12.78 15.62
N ASP A 163 6.77 12.77 16.73
CA ASP A 163 8.22 13.00 16.70
C ASP A 163 8.93 11.86 15.95
N ALA A 164 8.52 10.61 16.18
CA ALA A 164 9.05 9.45 15.49
C ALA A 164 8.70 9.47 13.98
N ILE A 165 7.45 9.77 13.62
CA ILE A 165 7.02 9.93 12.22
C ILE A 165 7.80 11.05 11.53
N ALA A 166 7.93 12.21 12.17
CA ALA A 166 8.69 13.34 11.60
C ALA A 166 10.17 13.00 11.41
N ALA A 167 10.78 12.24 12.32
CA ALA A 167 12.15 11.74 12.17
C ALA A 167 12.24 10.73 11.02
N TYR A 168 11.31 9.79 10.94
CA TYR A 168 11.22 8.79 9.89
C TYR A 168 11.06 9.41 8.49
N LEU A 169 10.17 10.38 8.31
CA LEU A 169 9.98 11.03 7.00
C LEU A 169 11.24 11.75 6.50
N LYS A 170 12.12 12.20 7.41
CA LYS A 170 13.40 12.83 7.05
C LYS A 170 14.46 11.83 6.57
N THR A 171 14.28 10.53 6.80
CA THR A 171 15.23 9.51 6.32
C THR A 171 15.09 9.24 4.82
N TYR A 172 13.97 9.64 4.22
CA TYR A 172 13.75 9.46 2.79
C TYR A 172 14.73 10.26 1.95
N SER A 173 15.47 9.58 1.07
CA SER A 173 16.31 10.24 0.09
C SER A 173 15.45 11.01 -0.93
N ALA A 174 16.04 12.04 -1.53
CA ALA A 174 15.38 12.76 -2.62
C ALA A 174 15.06 11.87 -3.82
N GLN A 175 15.88 10.84 -4.03
CA GLN A 175 15.68 9.87 -5.12
C GLN A 175 14.51 8.95 -4.81
N THR A 176 14.41 8.39 -3.58
CA THR A 176 13.28 7.59 -3.13
C THR A 176 11.96 8.35 -3.25
N ILE A 177 11.89 9.58 -2.72
CA ILE A 177 10.68 10.42 -2.83
C ILE A 177 10.26 10.59 -4.30
N ARG A 178 11.20 10.93 -5.17
CA ARG A 178 10.93 11.13 -6.60
C ARG A 178 10.45 9.83 -7.26
N ASN A 179 11.10 8.71 -6.98
CA ASN A 179 10.80 7.43 -7.58
C ASN A 179 9.44 6.89 -7.12
N VAL A 180 9.11 7.03 -5.84
CA VAL A 180 7.81 6.64 -5.29
C VAL A 180 6.66 7.33 -6.03
N PHE A 181 6.71 8.67 -6.12
CA PHE A 181 5.64 9.43 -6.77
C PHE A 181 5.64 9.26 -8.30
N TRP A 182 6.83 9.15 -8.92
CA TRP A 182 6.88 8.90 -10.35
C TRP A 182 6.36 7.51 -10.69
N SER A 183 6.93 6.47 -10.09
CA SER A 183 6.57 5.10 -10.41
C SER A 183 5.14 4.76 -10.00
N GLY A 184 4.72 5.10 -8.77
CA GLY A 184 3.35 4.85 -8.31
C GLY A 184 2.27 5.40 -9.24
N ASN A 185 2.54 6.54 -9.87
CA ASN A 185 1.61 7.19 -10.80
C ASN A 185 1.84 6.84 -12.30
N ASN A 186 2.89 6.08 -12.64
CA ASN A 186 3.28 5.85 -14.04
C ASN A 186 3.76 4.42 -14.33
N TYR A 187 3.58 3.47 -13.41
CA TYR A 187 4.03 2.08 -13.63
C TYR A 187 3.39 1.44 -14.86
N ALA A 188 4.12 0.54 -15.48
CA ALA A 188 3.66 -0.17 -16.67
C ALA A 188 2.76 -1.36 -16.28
N LEU A 189 1.72 -1.52 -17.08
CA LEU A 189 0.81 -2.68 -16.98
C LEU A 189 0.70 -3.36 -18.35
N PRO A 190 0.65 -4.70 -18.41
CA PRO A 190 0.36 -5.41 -19.65
C PRO A 190 -1.04 -5.04 -20.17
N HIS A 191 -1.19 -5.01 -21.49
CA HIS A 191 -2.49 -4.76 -22.11
C HIS A 191 -2.71 -5.71 -23.28
N PRO A 192 -3.68 -6.63 -23.19
CA PRO A 192 -4.59 -6.87 -22.06
C PRO A 192 -3.84 -7.42 -20.84
N PRO A 193 -4.45 -7.37 -19.63
CA PRO A 193 -3.91 -8.09 -18.47
C PRO A 193 -3.93 -9.61 -18.72
N ALA A 194 -3.08 -10.33 -18.00
CA ALA A 194 -3.19 -11.79 -17.95
C ALA A 194 -4.59 -12.21 -17.48
N PRO A 195 -5.08 -13.40 -17.84
CA PRO A 195 -6.34 -13.91 -17.31
C PRO A 195 -6.31 -13.91 -15.77
N ILE A 196 -7.26 -13.21 -15.15
CA ILE A 196 -7.29 -13.00 -13.69
C ILE A 196 -8.45 -13.77 -13.10
N ALA A 197 -8.14 -14.83 -12.36
CA ALA A 197 -9.13 -15.60 -11.59
C ALA A 197 -9.41 -15.01 -10.20
N ALA A 198 -8.59 -14.04 -9.75
CA ALA A 198 -8.73 -13.44 -8.44
C ALA A 198 -10.08 -12.74 -8.25
N GLU A 199 -10.69 -12.93 -7.07
CA GLU A 199 -11.71 -12.02 -6.59
C GLU A 199 -11.05 -10.72 -6.14
N ILE A 200 -11.39 -9.59 -6.77
CA ILE A 200 -10.78 -8.30 -6.48
C ILE A 200 -11.81 -7.37 -5.84
N VAL A 201 -11.42 -6.71 -4.75
CA VAL A 201 -12.15 -5.55 -4.24
C VAL A 201 -11.20 -4.35 -4.18
N TYR A 202 -11.69 -3.19 -4.62
CA TYR A 202 -11.04 -1.91 -4.43
C TYR A 202 -11.74 -1.19 -3.27
N TRP A 203 -11.03 -1.05 -2.14
CA TRP A 203 -11.48 -0.28 -0.99
C TRP A 203 -10.98 1.16 -1.08
N TYR A 204 -11.64 2.05 -0.39
CA TYR A 204 -11.20 3.42 -0.17
C TYR A 204 -11.98 4.01 1.01
N GLY A 205 -11.39 4.89 1.78
CA GLY A 205 -12.12 5.67 2.77
C GLY A 205 -13.07 6.66 2.11
N ASP A 206 -14.30 6.78 2.60
CA ASP A 206 -15.31 7.66 1.96
C ASP A 206 -14.86 9.11 1.88
N GLU A 207 -13.98 9.56 2.77
CA GLU A 207 -13.46 10.92 2.79
C GLU A 207 -12.50 11.19 1.62
N GLU A 208 -11.77 10.17 1.12
CA GLU A 208 -10.90 10.29 -0.06
C GLU A 208 -11.60 10.01 -1.40
N LYS A 209 -12.91 9.76 -1.40
CA LYS A 209 -13.68 9.38 -2.60
C LYS A 209 -13.45 10.29 -3.80
N LYS A 210 -13.33 11.61 -3.57
CA LYS A 210 -13.11 12.59 -4.65
C LYS A 210 -11.77 12.36 -5.34
N ASP A 211 -10.72 12.11 -4.53
CA ASP A 211 -9.36 11.93 -5.01
C ASP A 211 -9.19 10.57 -5.71
N ARG A 212 -9.96 9.56 -5.28
CA ARG A 212 -9.94 8.21 -5.85
C ARG A 212 -10.79 8.01 -7.09
N ARG A 213 -11.54 9.01 -7.56
CA ARG A 213 -12.41 8.87 -8.76
C ARG A 213 -11.66 8.36 -10.00
N GLY A 214 -10.45 8.85 -10.23
CA GLY A 214 -9.60 8.42 -11.34
C GLY A 214 -9.19 6.95 -11.20
N ASN A 215 -8.73 6.58 -10.01
CA ASN A 215 -8.31 5.21 -9.68
C ASN A 215 -9.47 4.22 -9.79
N ILE A 216 -10.64 4.56 -9.23
CA ILE A 216 -11.86 3.73 -9.32
C ILE A 216 -12.26 3.51 -10.79
N ARG A 217 -12.23 4.56 -11.62
CA ARG A 217 -12.54 4.45 -13.05
C ARG A 217 -11.53 3.54 -13.76
N PHE A 218 -10.24 3.70 -13.44
CA PHE A 218 -9.19 2.86 -13.98
C PHE A 218 -9.40 1.39 -13.60
N ILE A 219 -9.60 1.09 -12.32
CA ILE A 219 -9.82 -0.28 -11.83
C ILE A 219 -11.04 -0.92 -12.49
N LYS A 220 -12.16 -0.23 -12.57
CA LYS A 220 -13.36 -0.74 -13.25
C LYS A 220 -13.14 -1.04 -14.74
N HIS A 221 -12.29 -0.27 -15.39
CA HIS A 221 -11.97 -0.50 -16.81
C HIS A 221 -10.97 -1.63 -16.99
N TYR A 222 -9.94 -1.69 -16.13
CA TYR A 222 -8.83 -2.63 -16.27
C TYR A 222 -9.13 -4.01 -15.65
N PHE A 223 -9.89 -4.04 -14.54
CA PHE A 223 -10.40 -5.22 -13.87
C PHE A 223 -11.94 -5.15 -13.77
N PRO A 224 -12.69 -5.45 -14.84
CA PRO A 224 -14.14 -5.28 -14.85
C PRO A 224 -14.88 -6.05 -13.76
N GLN A 225 -14.31 -7.19 -13.30
CA GLN A 225 -14.85 -8.00 -12.21
C GLN A 225 -14.63 -7.42 -10.81
N ALA A 226 -13.79 -6.38 -10.67
CA ALA A 226 -13.47 -5.81 -9.36
C ALA A 226 -14.69 -5.13 -8.73
N ARG A 227 -14.95 -5.46 -7.48
CA ARG A 227 -15.96 -4.76 -6.66
C ARG A 227 -15.36 -3.48 -6.09
N ILE A 228 -16.17 -2.44 -5.98
CA ILE A 228 -15.76 -1.16 -5.40
C ILE A 228 -16.49 -1.00 -4.06
N HIS A 229 -15.75 -0.71 -2.99
CA HIS A 229 -16.30 -0.59 -1.66
C HIS A 229 -15.73 0.62 -0.92
N GLY A 230 -16.59 1.58 -0.59
CA GLY A 230 -16.25 2.72 0.27
C GLY A 230 -16.37 2.34 1.74
N ILE A 231 -15.36 2.66 2.53
CA ILE A 231 -15.38 2.45 3.99
C ILE A 231 -15.88 3.74 4.64
N PRO A 232 -17.04 3.69 5.34
CA PRO A 232 -17.65 4.91 5.88
C PRO A 232 -16.76 5.61 6.91
N LYS A 233 -16.69 6.94 6.81
CA LYS A 233 -16.00 7.81 7.78
C LYS A 233 -14.50 7.57 7.91
N MET A 234 -13.87 6.91 6.96
CA MET A 234 -12.43 6.67 6.96
C MET A 234 -11.74 7.57 5.94
N ALA A 235 -10.56 8.04 6.32
CA ALA A 235 -9.59 8.67 5.44
C ALA A 235 -8.66 7.60 4.83
N HIS A 236 -7.65 8.06 4.09
CA HIS A 236 -6.67 7.19 3.43
C HIS A 236 -5.84 6.38 4.43
N ALA A 237 -5.77 5.06 4.27
CA ALA A 237 -5.04 4.10 5.11
C ALA A 237 -5.45 4.06 6.60
N GLU A 238 -6.39 4.89 7.03
CA GLU A 238 -6.79 5.02 8.44
C GLU A 238 -7.32 3.71 9.01
N LEU A 239 -8.12 2.97 8.25
CA LEU A 239 -8.71 1.71 8.72
C LEU A 239 -7.64 0.69 9.12
N VAL A 240 -6.63 0.49 8.29
CA VAL A 240 -5.61 -0.54 8.53
C VAL A 240 -4.63 -0.18 9.65
N MET A 241 -4.37 1.13 9.86
CA MET A 241 -3.42 1.59 10.89
C MET A 241 -4.11 1.84 12.22
N ILE A 242 -5.20 2.60 12.22
CA ILE A 242 -5.82 3.11 13.45
C ILE A 242 -6.88 2.17 14.02
N TYR A 243 -7.55 1.40 13.17
CA TYR A 243 -8.63 0.50 13.56
C TYR A 243 -8.36 -0.97 13.16
N PRO A 244 -7.26 -1.59 13.67
CA PRO A 244 -6.82 -2.92 13.23
C PRO A 244 -7.86 -4.02 13.45
N GLU A 245 -8.66 -3.97 14.51
CA GLU A 245 -9.74 -4.93 14.75
C GLU A 245 -10.86 -4.79 13.73
N GLU A 246 -11.21 -3.55 13.37
CA GLU A 246 -12.22 -3.27 12.36
C GLU A 246 -11.71 -3.63 10.96
N PHE A 247 -10.47 -3.31 10.67
CA PHE A 247 -9.80 -3.75 9.45
C PHE A 247 -9.88 -5.27 9.29
N CYS A 248 -9.52 -6.04 10.33
CA CYS A 248 -9.58 -7.49 10.28
C CYS A 248 -11.02 -8.02 10.11
N ARG A 249 -12.04 -7.36 10.68
CA ARG A 249 -13.44 -7.73 10.45
C ARG A 249 -13.85 -7.54 8.98
N TYR A 250 -13.49 -6.42 8.35
CA TYR A 250 -13.73 -6.19 6.91
C TYR A 250 -12.95 -7.18 6.06
N PHE A 251 -11.69 -7.42 6.40
CA PHE A 251 -10.81 -8.37 5.72
C PHE A 251 -11.39 -9.79 5.77
N ASP A 252 -11.71 -10.30 6.97
CA ASP A 252 -12.30 -11.62 7.16
C ASP A 252 -13.63 -11.77 6.40
N LYS A 253 -14.50 -10.77 6.45
CA LYS A 253 -15.78 -10.77 5.72
C LYS A 253 -15.59 -10.90 4.21
N PHE A 254 -14.52 -10.35 3.67
CA PHE A 254 -14.17 -10.53 2.26
C PHE A 254 -13.55 -11.91 2.00
N MET A 255 -12.71 -12.39 2.90
CA MET A 255 -11.99 -13.67 2.78
C MET A 255 -12.87 -14.91 3.04
N CYS A 256 -14.01 -14.77 3.72
CA CYS A 256 -14.90 -15.87 4.07
C CYS A 256 -16.10 -16.04 3.11
N ARG A 257 -16.17 -15.26 2.03
CA ARG A 257 -17.17 -15.39 0.98
C ARG A 257 -16.66 -16.30 -0.12
#